data_bdd78caa7db55f5ea6a6c885d7ee4120
#
_entry.id   bdd78caa7db55f5ea6a6c885d7ee4120
#
_cell.length_a   1.000
_cell.length_b   1.000
_cell.length_c   1.000
_cell.angle_alpha   90.00
_cell.angle_beta   90.00
_cell.angle_gamma   90.00
#
_symmetry.space_group_name_H-M   'P 1'
#
loop_
_entity.id
_entity.type
_entity.pdbx_description
1 polymer ?
#
loop_
_entity_poly.entity_id
_entity_poly.type
_entity_poly.pdbx_seq_one_letter_code
_entity_poly.pdbx_strand_id
1 'polypeptide(L)'
;MGHGTPAIQEALDNGVRPSLSSDHAVTISSDFFTLMRSTLVTQRYFVLQRGRNGEQNLPPLLTCREVLEFATVEGARCANLDGKIGTLTPGKEADIVMLRADRLDVWPLNNAPGAVVNLMNPGHVETVFIAGKVKKYRGKLVGVDEERLLRSMQETRDAVVSRSGFQMNLLG
;
A
#
# COMPACT_ATOMS: atom_id res chain seq x y z
N MET A 1 0.65 1.48 21.88
CA MET A 1 -0.23 0.30 21.71
C MET A 1 0.65 -0.91 21.44
N GLY A 2 0.48 -2.00 22.21
CA GLY A 2 1.25 -3.24 22.02
C GLY A 2 0.48 -4.20 21.10
N HIS A 3 0.59 -4.04 19.79
CA HIS A 3 -0.13 -4.89 18.82
C HIS A 3 0.63 -6.16 18.42
N GLY A 4 1.77 -6.43 19.04
CA GLY A 4 2.63 -7.56 18.70
C GLY A 4 3.44 -7.35 17.42
N THR A 5 4.00 -8.43 16.88
CA THR A 5 4.76 -8.44 15.63
C THR A 5 3.84 -8.73 14.43
N PRO A 6 4.12 -8.17 13.24
CA PRO A 6 3.37 -8.53 12.04
C PRO A 6 3.47 -10.03 11.73
N ALA A 7 2.33 -10.70 11.62
CA ALA A 7 2.23 -12.16 11.45
C ALA A 7 2.46 -12.63 10.00
N ILE A 8 3.22 -11.88 9.20
CA ILE A 8 3.41 -12.16 7.76
C ILE A 8 4.09 -13.51 7.56
N GLN A 9 5.20 -13.76 8.26
CA GLN A 9 5.94 -15.01 8.10
C GLN A 9 5.19 -16.19 8.69
N GLU A 10 4.52 -16.00 9.82
CA GLU A 10 3.68 -17.03 10.44
C GLU A 10 2.53 -17.47 9.51
N ALA A 11 1.90 -16.52 8.81
CA ALA A 11 0.88 -16.84 7.82
C ALA A 11 1.47 -17.68 6.69
N LEU A 12 2.63 -17.29 6.16
CA LEU A 12 3.31 -18.03 5.08
C LEU A 12 3.77 -19.43 5.52
N ASP A 13 4.29 -19.57 6.72
CA ASP A 13 4.69 -20.86 7.31
C ASP A 13 3.50 -21.83 7.44
N ASN A 14 2.28 -21.30 7.58
CA ASN A 14 1.03 -22.06 7.60
C ASN A 14 0.31 -22.14 6.23
N GLY A 15 0.99 -21.80 5.14
CA GLY A 15 0.43 -21.87 3.78
C GLY A 15 -0.63 -20.82 3.47
N VAL A 16 -0.79 -19.80 4.31
CA VAL A 16 -1.72 -18.68 4.10
C VAL A 16 -1.00 -17.55 3.39
N ARG A 17 -1.52 -17.15 2.22
CA ARG A 17 -1.04 -15.95 1.51
C ARG A 17 -1.82 -14.73 2.00
N PRO A 18 -1.17 -13.77 2.67
CA PRO A 18 -1.87 -12.62 3.25
C PRO A 18 -2.29 -11.61 2.17
N SER A 19 -3.32 -10.83 2.47
CA SER A 19 -3.59 -9.55 1.80
C SER A 19 -3.05 -8.39 2.65
N LEU A 20 -2.93 -7.20 2.03
CA LEU A 20 -2.43 -6.01 2.72
C LEU A 20 -3.59 -5.09 3.12
N SER A 21 -3.48 -4.52 4.31
CA SER A 21 -4.36 -3.46 4.81
C SER A 21 -3.57 -2.47 5.65
N SER A 22 -3.91 -1.18 5.56
CA SER A 22 -3.36 -0.13 6.41
C SER A 22 -4.03 -0.06 7.78
N ASP A 23 -5.13 -0.79 7.99
CA ASP A 23 -6.00 -0.67 9.16
C ASP A 23 -6.48 0.79 9.33
N HIS A 24 -5.72 1.61 10.02
CA HIS A 24 -6.05 3.03 10.20
C HIS A 24 -4.84 3.96 10.07
N ALA A 25 -5.08 5.17 9.57
CA ALA A 25 -4.05 6.14 9.21
C ALA A 25 -3.24 6.74 10.38
N VAL A 26 -3.64 6.49 11.64
CA VAL A 26 -2.92 7.04 12.81
C VAL A 26 -1.67 6.25 13.19
N THR A 27 -1.52 5.02 12.72
CA THR A 27 -0.37 4.15 13.05
C THR A 27 0.61 3.97 11.91
N ILE A 28 0.13 4.02 10.68
CA ILE A 28 0.96 3.86 9.47
C ILE A 28 0.37 4.69 8.34
N SER A 29 1.20 5.11 7.39
CA SER A 29 0.74 5.72 6.15
C SER A 29 -0.29 4.81 5.45
N SER A 30 -1.42 5.40 5.04
CA SER A 30 -2.47 4.68 4.32
C SER A 30 -2.16 4.45 2.83
N ASP A 31 -0.94 4.74 2.38
CA ASP A 31 -0.53 4.45 1.00
C ASP A 31 0.00 3.01 0.85
N PHE A 32 -0.42 2.34 -0.22
CA PHE A 32 -0.04 0.96 -0.49
C PHE A 32 1.44 0.77 -0.86
N PHE A 33 2.13 1.79 -1.33
CA PHE A 33 3.59 1.69 -1.60
C PHE A 33 4.37 1.52 -0.29
N THR A 34 4.04 2.30 0.73
CA THR A 34 4.62 2.15 2.06
C THR A 34 4.28 0.79 2.67
N LEU A 35 3.03 0.32 2.54
CA LEU A 35 2.63 -1.00 3.02
C LEU A 35 3.42 -2.12 2.35
N MET A 36 3.53 -2.11 1.03
CA MET A 36 4.28 -3.11 0.28
C MET A 36 5.75 -3.14 0.69
N ARG A 37 6.38 -1.96 0.80
CA ARG A 37 7.78 -1.83 1.21
C ARG A 37 8.00 -2.32 2.64
N SER A 38 7.14 -1.92 3.56
CA SER A 38 7.19 -2.36 4.96
C SER A 38 7.02 -3.87 5.08
N THR A 39 6.07 -4.45 4.34
CA THR A 39 5.85 -5.91 4.30
C THR A 39 7.10 -6.65 3.84
N LEU A 40 7.70 -6.21 2.72
CA LEU A 40 8.91 -6.82 2.17
C LEU A 40 10.08 -6.78 3.16
N VAL A 41 10.34 -5.60 3.74
CA VAL A 41 11.47 -5.38 4.65
C VAL A 41 11.26 -6.13 5.96
N THR A 42 10.06 -6.11 6.52
CA THR A 42 9.75 -6.74 7.79
C THR A 42 9.87 -8.26 7.70
N GLN A 43 9.31 -8.89 6.67
CA GLN A 43 9.45 -10.34 6.49
C GLN A 43 10.92 -10.74 6.34
N ARG A 44 11.66 -10.05 5.49
CA ARG A 44 13.09 -10.32 5.31
C ARG A 44 13.89 -10.16 6.59
N TYR A 45 13.58 -9.12 7.37
CA TYR A 45 14.20 -8.91 8.68
C TYR A 45 13.97 -10.10 9.61
N PHE A 46 12.73 -10.57 9.75
CA PHE A 46 12.41 -11.70 10.62
C PHE A 46 13.08 -13.00 10.16
N VAL A 47 13.08 -13.30 8.87
CA VAL A 47 13.76 -14.50 8.36
C VAL A 47 15.28 -14.44 8.62
N LEU A 48 15.91 -13.29 8.37
CA LEU A 48 17.33 -13.11 8.64
C LEU A 48 17.64 -13.15 10.14
N GLN A 49 16.73 -12.66 10.99
CA GLN A 49 16.86 -12.74 12.45
C GLN A 49 16.82 -14.20 12.94
N ARG A 50 15.93 -15.05 12.38
CA ARG A 50 15.87 -16.49 12.65
C ARG A 50 17.21 -17.15 12.33
N GLY A 51 17.82 -16.82 11.18
CA GLY A 51 19.13 -17.33 10.82
C GLY A 51 20.25 -16.90 11.78
N ARG A 52 20.24 -15.63 12.21
CA ARG A 52 21.21 -15.14 13.21
C ARG A 52 21.07 -15.85 14.56
N ASN A 53 19.86 -16.28 14.89
CA ASN A 53 19.58 -17.07 16.11
C ASN A 53 19.91 -18.54 15.95
N GLY A 54 20.54 -18.97 14.84
CA GLY A 54 21.01 -20.33 14.61
C GLY A 54 19.98 -21.26 13.97
N GLU A 55 18.83 -20.76 13.53
CA GLU A 55 17.82 -21.56 12.84
C GLU A 55 18.35 -22.01 11.48
N GLN A 56 18.21 -23.31 11.21
CA GLN A 56 18.56 -23.92 9.93
C GLN A 56 17.30 -24.02 9.03
N ASN A 57 17.48 -24.15 7.73
CA ASN A 57 16.38 -24.29 6.77
C ASN A 57 15.42 -23.12 6.76
N LEU A 58 15.95 -21.91 6.67
CA LEU A 58 15.16 -20.69 6.66
C LEU A 58 14.17 -20.67 5.50
N PRO A 59 12.95 -20.11 5.71
CA PRO A 59 12.02 -19.89 4.64
C PRO A 59 12.57 -18.89 3.60
N PRO A 60 12.09 -18.94 2.35
CA PRO A 60 12.52 -17.99 1.32
C PRO A 60 12.18 -16.55 1.69
N LEU A 61 13.04 -15.63 1.26
CA LEU A 61 12.76 -14.20 1.38
C LEU A 61 11.71 -13.78 0.35
N LEU A 62 10.72 -13.01 0.76
CA LEU A 62 9.71 -12.46 -0.13
C LEU A 62 10.35 -11.69 -1.28
N THR A 63 9.80 -11.88 -2.46
CA THR A 63 10.09 -11.11 -3.67
C THR A 63 9.15 -9.91 -3.79
N CYS A 64 9.56 -8.89 -4.55
CA CYS A 64 8.69 -7.75 -4.85
C CYS A 64 7.42 -8.17 -5.61
N ARG A 65 7.49 -9.24 -6.43
CA ARG A 65 6.32 -9.78 -7.13
C ARG A 65 5.29 -10.35 -6.17
N GLU A 66 5.70 -11.15 -5.20
CA GLU A 66 4.79 -11.72 -4.20
C GLU A 66 4.10 -10.63 -3.38
N VAL A 67 4.85 -9.58 -3.01
CA VAL A 67 4.27 -8.45 -2.27
C VAL A 67 3.26 -7.65 -3.12
N LEU A 68 3.50 -7.51 -4.43
CA LEU A 68 2.50 -6.96 -5.36
C LEU A 68 1.26 -7.85 -5.46
N GLU A 69 1.41 -9.17 -5.45
CA GLU A 69 0.29 -10.11 -5.42
C GLU A 69 -0.52 -9.96 -4.14
N PHE A 70 0.13 -9.77 -2.98
CA PHE A 70 -0.58 -9.48 -1.72
C PHE A 70 -1.39 -8.18 -1.79
N ALA A 71 -0.89 -7.17 -2.48
CA ALA A 71 -1.56 -5.88 -2.67
C ALA A 71 -2.66 -5.90 -3.75
N THR A 72 -2.78 -6.96 -4.53
CA THR A 72 -3.70 -7.04 -5.69
C THR A 72 -4.54 -8.32 -5.66
N VAL A 73 -3.97 -9.44 -6.11
CA VAL A 73 -4.68 -10.72 -6.27
C VAL A 73 -5.18 -11.26 -4.94
N GLU A 74 -4.34 -11.24 -3.90
CA GLU A 74 -4.74 -11.77 -2.60
C GLU A 74 -5.75 -10.84 -1.91
N GLY A 75 -5.66 -9.54 -2.14
CA GLY A 75 -6.70 -8.58 -1.72
C GLY A 75 -8.05 -8.88 -2.36
N ALA A 76 -8.07 -9.17 -3.66
CA ALA A 76 -9.28 -9.56 -4.38
C ALA A 76 -9.85 -10.89 -3.85
N ARG A 77 -9.01 -11.90 -3.57
CA ARG A 77 -9.42 -13.18 -2.97
C ARG A 77 -10.00 -13.00 -1.57
N CYS A 78 -9.33 -12.23 -0.73
CA CYS A 78 -9.80 -11.91 0.62
C CYS A 78 -11.20 -11.28 0.61
N ALA A 79 -11.47 -10.42 -0.39
CA ALA A 79 -12.78 -9.80 -0.59
C ALA A 79 -13.80 -10.67 -1.35
N ASN A 80 -13.44 -11.89 -1.77
CA ASN A 80 -14.24 -12.77 -2.63
C ASN A 80 -14.63 -12.12 -3.97
N LEU A 81 -13.71 -11.33 -4.54
CA LEU A 81 -13.87 -10.58 -5.79
C LEU A 81 -12.89 -11.02 -6.89
N ASP A 82 -12.07 -12.04 -6.65
CA ASP A 82 -11.02 -12.49 -7.57
C ASP A 82 -11.54 -13.01 -8.92
N GLY A 83 -12.81 -13.39 -9.00
CA GLY A 83 -13.49 -13.63 -10.28
C GLY A 83 -13.71 -12.37 -11.13
N LYS A 84 -13.72 -11.17 -10.51
CA LYS A 84 -14.05 -9.90 -11.17
C LYS A 84 -12.86 -8.95 -11.31
N ILE A 85 -11.97 -8.92 -10.32
CA ILE A 85 -10.85 -7.96 -10.23
C ILE A 85 -9.55 -8.67 -9.84
N GLY A 86 -8.49 -7.91 -9.57
CA GLY A 86 -7.20 -8.37 -9.06
C GLY A 86 -6.18 -8.76 -10.13
N THR A 87 -6.61 -8.98 -11.37
CA THR A 87 -5.72 -9.27 -12.52
C THR A 87 -6.19 -8.55 -13.78
N LEU A 88 -5.26 -8.26 -14.70
CA LEU A 88 -5.55 -7.71 -16.03
C LEU A 88 -5.92 -8.83 -17.02
N THR A 89 -6.91 -9.62 -16.67
CA THR A 89 -7.40 -10.73 -17.50
C THR A 89 -8.62 -10.28 -18.31
N PRO A 90 -8.69 -10.57 -19.62
CA PRO A 90 -9.90 -10.30 -20.41
C PRO A 90 -11.16 -10.88 -19.77
N GLY A 91 -12.23 -10.08 -19.72
CA GLY A 91 -13.50 -10.43 -19.08
C GLY A 91 -13.63 -9.98 -17.62
N LYS A 92 -12.55 -9.50 -16.98
CA LYS A 92 -12.62 -8.85 -15.67
C LYS A 92 -12.90 -7.35 -15.79
N GLU A 93 -13.32 -6.76 -14.68
CA GLU A 93 -13.49 -5.31 -14.58
C GLU A 93 -12.12 -4.60 -14.68
N ALA A 94 -12.12 -3.46 -15.37
CA ALA A 94 -10.91 -2.69 -15.57
C ALA A 94 -10.61 -1.82 -14.33
N ASP A 95 -10.10 -2.44 -13.28
CA ASP A 95 -9.47 -1.80 -12.12
C ASP A 95 -7.96 -1.71 -12.39
N ILE A 96 -7.52 -0.55 -12.88
CA ILE A 96 -6.16 -0.37 -13.40
C ILE A 96 -5.51 0.86 -12.78
N VAL A 97 -4.31 0.69 -12.27
CA VAL A 97 -3.45 1.78 -11.82
C VAL A 97 -2.26 1.91 -12.76
N MET A 98 -2.14 3.08 -13.41
CA MET A 98 -1.01 3.40 -14.28
C MET A 98 0.01 4.23 -13.51
N LEU A 99 1.26 3.79 -13.53
CA LEU A 99 2.36 4.42 -12.82
C LEU A 99 3.37 5.03 -13.79
N ARG A 100 3.88 6.22 -13.46
CA ARG A 100 4.96 6.85 -14.22
C ARG A 100 6.31 6.27 -13.81
N ALA A 101 7.04 5.75 -14.79
CA ALA A 101 8.40 5.22 -14.62
C ALA A 101 9.49 6.09 -15.28
N ASP A 102 9.10 7.27 -15.81
CA ASP A 102 9.96 8.22 -16.50
C ASP A 102 10.52 9.33 -15.58
N ARG A 103 10.34 9.19 -14.26
CA ARG A 103 10.84 10.14 -13.27
C ARG A 103 12.27 9.80 -12.86
N LEU A 104 13.04 10.79 -12.43
CA LEU A 104 14.45 10.66 -12.04
C LEU A 104 14.69 9.65 -10.91
N ASP A 105 13.73 9.48 -10.02
CA ASP A 105 13.78 8.56 -8.89
C ASP A 105 13.48 7.10 -9.26
N VAL A 106 13.10 6.82 -10.51
CA VAL A 106 12.79 5.47 -11.02
C VAL A 106 13.55 5.12 -12.29
N TRP A 107 13.87 6.10 -13.12
CA TRP A 107 14.53 5.90 -14.41
C TRP A 107 16.05 5.61 -14.25
N PRO A 108 16.63 4.69 -15.03
CA PRO A 108 15.99 3.78 -15.97
C PRO A 108 15.31 2.59 -15.28
N LEU A 109 14.16 2.15 -15.82
CA LEU A 109 13.39 1.06 -15.28
C LEU A 109 14.04 -0.30 -15.62
N ASN A 110 14.65 -0.95 -14.64
CA ASN A 110 15.28 -2.27 -14.81
C ASN A 110 14.34 -3.43 -14.46
N ASN A 111 13.55 -3.27 -13.40
CA ASN A 111 12.64 -4.30 -12.88
C ASN A 111 11.36 -3.64 -12.39
N ALA A 112 10.24 -3.85 -13.08
CA ALA A 112 8.99 -3.20 -12.75
C ALA A 112 8.45 -3.53 -11.34
N PRO A 113 8.35 -4.82 -10.90
CA PRO A 113 7.96 -5.13 -9.53
C PRO A 113 8.88 -4.51 -8.48
N GLY A 114 10.20 -4.54 -8.71
CA GLY A 114 11.19 -3.95 -7.83
C GLY A 114 11.03 -2.43 -7.69
N ALA A 115 10.81 -1.74 -8.81
CA ALA A 115 10.60 -0.30 -8.82
C ALA A 115 9.30 0.09 -8.09
N VAL A 116 8.20 -0.60 -8.36
CA VAL A 116 6.91 -0.33 -7.71
C VAL A 116 7.02 -0.47 -6.19
N VAL A 117 7.62 -1.55 -5.71
CA VAL A 117 7.68 -1.82 -4.27
C VAL A 117 8.73 -0.95 -3.55
N ASN A 118 9.92 -0.75 -4.15
CA ASN A 118 11.02 -0.10 -3.43
C ASN A 118 11.18 1.39 -3.72
N LEU A 119 10.82 1.86 -4.93
CA LEU A 119 11.13 3.22 -5.38
C LEU A 119 9.90 4.11 -5.49
N MET A 120 8.78 3.57 -5.97
CA MET A 120 7.59 4.37 -6.25
C MET A 120 6.82 4.77 -4.98
N ASN A 121 6.00 5.79 -5.11
CA ASN A 121 5.12 6.36 -4.08
C ASN A 121 3.84 6.91 -4.73
N PRO A 122 2.85 7.41 -3.97
CA PRO A 122 1.58 7.92 -4.52
C PRO A 122 1.72 9.01 -5.59
N GLY A 123 2.85 9.74 -5.61
CA GLY A 123 3.14 10.74 -6.63
C GLY A 123 3.43 10.15 -8.03
N HIS A 124 3.70 8.84 -8.13
CA HIS A 124 3.87 8.14 -9.40
C HIS A 124 2.55 7.66 -10.00
N VAL A 125 1.45 7.69 -9.25
CA VAL A 125 0.13 7.29 -9.75
C VAL A 125 -0.40 8.36 -10.69
N GLU A 126 -0.35 8.08 -11.98
CA GLU A 126 -0.77 9.01 -13.02
C GLU A 126 -2.27 8.88 -13.32
N THR A 127 -2.74 7.66 -13.56
CA THR A 127 -4.13 7.41 -13.94
C THR A 127 -4.67 6.21 -13.16
N VAL A 128 -5.92 6.29 -12.73
CA VAL A 128 -6.64 5.21 -12.05
C VAL A 128 -7.98 4.99 -12.73
N PHE A 129 -8.25 3.74 -13.08
CA PHE A 129 -9.55 3.27 -13.52
C PHE A 129 -10.16 2.37 -12.43
N ILE A 130 -11.45 2.52 -12.19
CA ILE A 130 -12.26 1.63 -11.34
C ILE A 130 -13.48 1.23 -12.15
N ALA A 131 -13.68 -0.06 -12.37
CA ALA A 131 -14.72 -0.62 -13.22
C ALA A 131 -14.78 0.09 -14.60
N GLY A 132 -13.60 0.33 -15.20
CA GLY A 132 -13.46 1.02 -16.48
C GLY A 132 -13.68 2.54 -16.47
N LYS A 133 -14.03 3.13 -15.31
CA LYS A 133 -14.25 4.57 -15.18
C LYS A 133 -13.01 5.28 -14.65
N VAL A 134 -12.58 6.34 -15.31
CA VAL A 134 -11.43 7.16 -14.86
C VAL A 134 -11.77 7.85 -13.55
N LYS A 135 -10.98 7.62 -12.52
CA LYS A 135 -11.08 8.25 -11.19
C LYS A 135 -9.93 9.21 -10.89
N LYS A 136 -8.77 8.97 -11.48
CA LYS A 136 -7.62 9.87 -11.46
C LYS A 136 -7.06 9.96 -12.87
N TYR A 137 -6.67 11.14 -13.32
CA TYR A 137 -6.08 11.36 -14.64
C TYR A 137 -4.99 12.43 -14.56
N ARG A 138 -3.81 12.11 -15.08
CA ARG A 138 -2.62 12.98 -15.01
C ARG A 138 -2.37 13.53 -13.60
N GLY A 139 -2.51 12.68 -12.60
CA GLY A 139 -2.27 13.02 -11.21
C GLY A 139 -3.43 13.76 -10.50
N LYS A 140 -4.50 14.14 -11.19
CA LYS A 140 -5.65 14.87 -10.64
C LYS A 140 -6.86 13.96 -10.46
N LEU A 141 -7.60 14.11 -9.37
CA LEU A 141 -8.85 13.40 -9.14
C LEU A 141 -9.93 13.90 -10.10
N VAL A 142 -10.71 12.97 -10.66
CA VAL A 142 -11.79 13.27 -11.60
C VAL A 142 -13.12 13.34 -10.85
N GLY A 143 -13.84 14.45 -11.02
CA GLY A 143 -15.15 14.67 -10.40
C GLY A 143 -15.09 15.01 -8.91
N VAL A 144 -13.94 15.44 -8.40
CA VAL A 144 -13.75 15.89 -7.01
C VAL A 144 -13.46 17.38 -7.01
N ASP A 145 -14.23 18.13 -6.23
CA ASP A 145 -13.96 19.53 -5.89
C ASP A 145 -12.92 19.55 -4.75
N GLU A 146 -11.65 19.61 -5.12
CA GLU A 146 -10.54 19.58 -4.16
C GLU A 146 -10.55 20.79 -3.22
N GLU A 147 -10.96 21.97 -3.71
CA GLU A 147 -11.03 23.17 -2.87
C GLU A 147 -12.08 23.05 -1.79
N ARG A 148 -13.27 22.53 -2.15
CA ARG A 148 -14.33 22.26 -1.19
C ARG A 148 -13.89 21.22 -0.16
N LEU A 149 -13.21 20.16 -0.62
CA LEU A 149 -12.69 19.11 0.26
C LEU A 149 -11.68 19.67 1.26
N LEU A 150 -10.72 20.46 0.81
CA LEU A 150 -9.70 21.09 1.67
C LEU A 150 -10.35 22.02 2.71
N ARG A 151 -11.34 22.85 2.31
CA ARG A 151 -12.09 23.68 3.26
C ARG A 151 -12.79 22.84 4.33
N SER A 152 -13.51 21.79 3.92
CA SER A 152 -14.20 20.89 4.86
C SER A 152 -13.25 20.19 5.83
N MET A 153 -12.08 19.76 5.35
CA MET A 153 -11.04 19.17 6.21
C MET A 153 -10.51 20.17 7.24
N GLN A 154 -10.28 21.42 6.82
CA GLN A 154 -9.83 22.49 7.71
C GLN A 154 -10.87 22.81 8.77
N GLU A 155 -12.14 23.00 8.39
CA GLU A 155 -13.25 23.23 9.31
C GLU A 155 -13.40 22.09 10.33
N THR A 156 -13.29 20.85 9.87
CA THR A 156 -13.33 19.66 10.74
C THR A 156 -12.19 19.66 11.75
N ARG A 157 -10.95 19.91 11.29
CA ARG A 157 -9.80 20.03 12.18
C ARG A 157 -10.02 21.10 13.26
N ASP A 158 -10.45 22.28 12.84
CA ASP A 158 -10.61 23.42 13.74
C ASP A 158 -11.71 23.15 14.78
N ALA A 159 -12.79 22.50 14.37
CA ALA A 159 -13.86 22.07 15.28
C ALA A 159 -13.37 21.01 16.30
N VAL A 160 -12.54 20.03 15.86
CA VAL A 160 -11.97 19.02 16.76
C VAL A 160 -11.00 19.66 17.76
N VAL A 161 -10.10 20.52 17.29
CA VAL A 161 -9.14 21.21 18.14
C VAL A 161 -9.85 22.07 19.19
N SER A 162 -10.84 22.86 18.78
CA SER A 162 -11.63 23.72 19.68
C SER A 162 -12.34 22.91 20.77
N ARG A 163 -12.92 21.75 20.41
CA ARG A 163 -13.65 20.90 21.37
C ARG A 163 -12.75 20.11 22.31
N SER A 164 -11.58 19.68 21.82
CA SER A 164 -10.64 18.84 22.59
C SER A 164 -9.75 19.65 23.52
N GLY A 165 -9.62 20.97 23.32
CA GLY A 165 -8.63 21.79 23.98
C GLY A 165 -7.19 21.45 23.60
N PHE A 166 -6.99 20.69 22.49
CA PHE A 166 -5.67 20.28 22.02
C PHE A 166 -4.83 21.48 21.57
N GLN A 167 -3.63 21.60 22.09
CA GLN A 167 -2.66 22.63 21.67
C GLN A 167 -1.93 22.13 20.41
N MET A 168 -2.17 22.80 19.28
CA MET A 168 -1.55 22.43 18.00
C MET A 168 -0.05 22.78 17.94
N ASN A 169 0.41 23.75 18.71
CA ASN A 169 1.81 24.15 18.74
C ASN A 169 2.54 23.48 19.92
N LEU A 170 3.14 22.33 19.69
CA LEU A 170 3.89 21.57 20.69
C LEU A 170 5.33 22.08 20.88
N LEU A 171 5.79 22.95 19.97
CA LEU A 171 7.17 23.49 19.95
C LEU A 171 7.19 25.00 20.26
N GLY A 172 6.07 25.55 20.68
CA GLY A 172 5.83 26.96 20.97
C GLY A 172 6.61 27.56 22.10
#